data_a0302b83374cc74d702986001c00658a
#
_entry.id   a0302b83374cc74d702986001c00658a
#
_cell.length_a   1.000
_cell.length_b   1.000
_cell.length_c   1.000
_cell.angle_alpha   90.00
_cell.angle_beta   90.00
_cell.angle_gamma   90.00
#
_symmetry.space_group_name_H-M   'P 1'
#
loop_
_entity.id
_entity.type
_entity.pdbx_description
1 polymer ?
#
loop_
_entity_poly.entity_id
_entity_poly.type
_entity_poly.pdbx_seq_one_letter_code
_entity_poly.pdbx_strand_id
1 'polypeptide(L)'
;MFSAVLQNRALFQWVKYAVYLALLSNVYLFLIEEIDSAAALNTSVTSLASVFQIFSTTIDTAAWLVLLLFFELETYLLSDQTLRGATGRVIRVTRAICLATICIACWGYFAEFYGLLASEPLDPMQCGIVDDSWSLLKDLDKFEPLTINACGEGNWVILSNYDRVLASPELLQSAIWLAATDFINAAAWILVVLVLEVEVRAVLASRSGGTSDGGAIFSLKLLLYFILFAAAVYWGFEGDFLDFWDAILWLFAFFVIERNVVSWREETDLVAG
;
A
#
# COMPACT_ATOMS: atom_id res chain seq x y z
N MET A 1 -26.29 -10.17 -10.85
CA MET A 1 -25.71 -10.81 -9.65
C MET A 1 -25.16 -9.76 -8.67
N PHE A 2 -24.33 -8.82 -9.08
CA PHE A 2 -23.76 -7.76 -8.23
C PHE A 2 -24.84 -6.84 -7.60
N SER A 3 -25.88 -6.45 -8.34
CA SER A 3 -26.99 -5.65 -7.83
C SER A 3 -27.84 -6.34 -6.77
N ALA A 4 -27.98 -7.67 -6.84
CA ALA A 4 -28.73 -8.44 -5.86
C ALA A 4 -27.97 -8.56 -4.50
N VAL A 5 -26.63 -8.63 -4.54
CA VAL A 5 -25.77 -8.61 -3.34
C VAL A 5 -25.90 -7.27 -2.63
N LEU A 6 -25.94 -6.18 -3.38
CA LEU A 6 -26.06 -4.82 -2.85
C LEU A 6 -27.44 -4.49 -2.26
N GLN A 7 -28.51 -5.19 -2.69
CA GLN A 7 -29.86 -5.05 -2.15
C GLN A 7 -30.12 -5.88 -0.88
N ASN A 8 -29.33 -6.92 -0.64
CA ASN A 8 -29.45 -7.75 0.56
C ASN A 8 -28.43 -7.30 1.63
N ARG A 9 -28.89 -6.51 2.62
CA ARG A 9 -28.06 -5.98 3.71
C ARG A 9 -27.20 -7.06 4.40
N ALA A 10 -27.77 -8.22 4.65
CA ALA A 10 -27.04 -9.31 5.33
C ALA A 10 -25.92 -9.86 4.45
N LEU A 11 -26.17 -10.12 3.17
CA LEU A 11 -25.16 -10.62 2.23
C LEU A 11 -24.04 -9.59 2.02
N PHE A 12 -24.37 -8.32 1.94
CA PHE A 12 -23.38 -7.22 1.84
C PHE A 12 -22.46 -7.16 3.05
N GLN A 13 -23.01 -7.32 4.27
CA GLN A 13 -22.21 -7.35 5.49
C GLN A 13 -21.26 -8.56 5.53
N TRP A 14 -21.73 -9.75 5.12
CA TRP A 14 -20.88 -10.93 5.04
C TRP A 14 -19.72 -10.76 4.05
N VAL A 15 -19.99 -10.19 2.87
CA VAL A 15 -18.95 -9.89 1.88
C VAL A 15 -17.94 -8.88 2.44
N LYS A 16 -18.41 -7.81 3.10
CA LYS A 16 -17.55 -6.82 3.74
C LYS A 16 -16.60 -7.45 4.77
N TYR A 17 -17.12 -8.27 5.68
CA TYR A 17 -16.27 -8.92 6.70
C TYR A 17 -15.34 -9.98 6.09
N ALA A 18 -15.76 -10.65 5.01
CA ALA A 18 -14.88 -11.57 4.28
C ALA A 18 -13.69 -10.81 3.66
N VAL A 19 -13.91 -9.62 3.09
CA VAL A 19 -12.83 -8.74 2.59
C VAL A 19 -11.90 -8.30 3.72
N TYR A 20 -12.43 -7.90 4.88
CA TYR A 20 -11.59 -7.50 6.02
C TYR A 20 -10.74 -8.66 6.55
N LEU A 21 -11.30 -9.87 6.58
CA LEU A 21 -10.54 -11.07 6.93
C LEU A 21 -9.46 -11.39 5.89
N ALA A 22 -9.76 -11.22 4.61
CA ALA A 22 -8.79 -11.41 3.54
C ALA A 22 -7.64 -10.39 3.64
N LEU A 23 -7.94 -9.11 3.89
CA LEU A 23 -6.92 -8.07 4.13
C LEU A 23 -6.06 -8.38 5.36
N LEU A 24 -6.66 -8.87 6.45
CA LEU A 24 -5.90 -9.33 7.61
C LEU A 24 -4.98 -10.51 7.27
N SER A 25 -5.44 -11.42 6.41
CA SER A 25 -4.63 -12.54 5.95
C SER A 25 -3.46 -12.06 5.06
N ASN A 26 -3.66 -11.00 4.26
CA ASN A 26 -2.60 -10.42 3.45
C ASN A 26 -1.48 -9.81 4.33
N VAL A 27 -1.82 -9.13 5.42
CA VAL A 27 -0.81 -8.66 6.39
C VAL A 27 0.10 -9.79 6.86
N TYR A 28 -0.47 -10.97 7.12
CA TYR A 28 0.30 -12.15 7.50
C TYR A 28 1.15 -12.70 6.34
N LEU A 29 0.62 -12.72 5.11
CA LEU A 29 1.34 -13.21 3.94
C LEU A 29 2.52 -12.29 3.59
N PHE A 30 2.34 -10.98 3.61
CA PHE A 30 3.44 -10.02 3.45
C PHE A 30 4.52 -10.19 4.54
N LEU A 31 4.11 -10.40 5.80
CA LEU A 31 5.07 -10.65 6.87
C LEU A 31 5.94 -11.89 6.60
N ILE A 32 5.36 -12.97 6.08
CA ILE A 32 6.14 -14.17 5.73
C ILE A 32 7.09 -13.88 4.58
N GLU A 33 6.64 -13.21 3.53
CA GLU A 33 7.46 -12.84 2.38
C GLU A 33 8.67 -11.96 2.79
N GLU A 34 8.44 -10.94 3.63
CA GLU A 34 9.50 -10.06 4.12
C GLU A 34 10.48 -10.79 5.08
N ILE A 35 10.00 -11.76 5.87
CA ILE A 35 10.88 -12.62 6.69
C ILE A 35 11.78 -13.47 5.79
N ASP A 36 11.23 -14.07 4.73
CA ASP A 36 11.97 -14.91 3.79
C ASP A 36 13.02 -14.08 3.03
N SER A 37 12.66 -12.86 2.58
CA SER A 37 13.58 -11.91 1.94
C SER A 37 14.71 -11.49 2.87
N ALA A 38 14.40 -11.14 4.12
CA ALA A 38 15.40 -10.77 5.13
C ALA A 38 16.37 -11.93 5.45
N ALA A 39 15.85 -13.16 5.49
CA ALA A 39 16.66 -14.36 5.68
C ALA A 39 17.59 -14.62 4.49
N ALA A 40 17.11 -14.46 3.26
CA ALA A 40 17.90 -14.62 2.04
C ALA A 40 19.06 -13.59 1.94
N LEU A 41 18.83 -12.38 2.46
CA LEU A 41 19.83 -11.30 2.51
C LEU A 41 20.73 -11.35 3.76
N ASN A 42 20.55 -12.31 4.67
CA ASN A 42 21.19 -12.34 5.99
C ASN A 42 21.02 -11.01 6.76
N THR A 43 19.94 -10.30 6.53
CA THR A 43 19.69 -9.01 7.18
C THR A 43 19.16 -9.23 8.59
N SER A 44 19.72 -8.52 9.58
CA SER A 44 19.29 -8.62 10.97
C SER A 44 18.62 -7.33 11.44
N VAL A 45 17.59 -7.46 12.27
CA VAL A 45 16.95 -6.33 12.94
C VAL A 45 17.87 -5.79 14.01
N THR A 46 18.47 -4.62 13.78
CA THR A 46 19.42 -3.99 14.71
C THR A 46 18.88 -2.68 15.32
N SER A 47 17.85 -2.10 14.71
CA SER A 47 17.28 -0.81 15.11
C SER A 47 15.80 -0.72 14.72
N LEU A 48 15.09 0.28 15.24
CA LEU A 48 13.72 0.58 14.82
C LEU A 48 13.66 0.95 13.34
N ALA A 49 14.68 1.63 12.82
CA ALA A 49 14.74 1.97 11.39
C ALA A 49 14.86 0.71 10.52
N SER A 50 15.65 -0.30 10.93
CA SER A 50 15.75 -1.56 10.21
C SER A 50 14.43 -2.37 10.25
N VAL A 51 13.61 -2.25 11.30
CA VAL A 51 12.26 -2.84 11.32
C VAL A 51 11.39 -2.23 10.21
N PHE A 52 11.37 -0.90 10.11
CA PHE A 52 10.60 -0.22 9.07
C PHE A 52 11.12 -0.50 7.65
N GLN A 53 12.42 -0.70 7.50
CA GLN A 53 13.00 -1.03 6.21
C GLN A 53 12.71 -2.47 5.77
N ILE A 54 12.77 -3.43 6.71
CA ILE A 54 12.60 -4.86 6.42
C ILE A 54 11.10 -5.21 6.30
N PHE A 55 10.24 -4.58 7.11
CA PHE A 55 8.81 -4.90 7.23
C PHE A 55 7.93 -3.76 6.73
N SER A 56 8.35 -3.05 5.67
CA SER A 56 7.66 -1.86 5.15
C SER A 56 6.25 -2.17 4.68
N THR A 57 6.07 -3.20 3.88
CA THR A 57 4.78 -3.58 3.28
C THR A 57 3.81 -4.11 4.35
N THR A 58 4.30 -4.97 5.25
CA THR A 58 3.50 -5.45 6.39
C THR A 58 3.03 -4.31 7.28
N ILE A 59 3.92 -3.39 7.63
CA ILE A 59 3.61 -2.25 8.51
C ILE A 59 2.64 -1.29 7.83
N ASP A 60 2.83 -1.00 6.55
CA ASP A 60 1.94 -0.16 5.76
C ASP A 60 0.54 -0.75 5.68
N THR A 61 0.41 -1.99 5.21
CA THR A 61 -0.88 -2.70 5.08
C THR A 61 -1.59 -2.83 6.43
N ALA A 62 -0.86 -3.11 7.51
CA ALA A 62 -1.41 -3.14 8.86
C ALA A 62 -1.93 -1.76 9.30
N ALA A 63 -1.20 -0.67 9.02
CA ALA A 63 -1.63 0.68 9.34
C ALA A 63 -2.91 1.06 8.59
N TRP A 64 -3.00 0.74 7.30
CA TRP A 64 -4.23 0.92 6.51
C TRP A 64 -5.40 0.11 7.07
N LEU A 65 -5.18 -1.15 7.43
CA LEU A 65 -6.22 -2.01 8.02
C LEU A 65 -6.72 -1.45 9.36
N VAL A 66 -5.83 -0.94 10.20
CA VAL A 66 -6.22 -0.27 11.47
C VAL A 66 -7.07 0.97 11.20
N LEU A 67 -6.73 1.79 10.20
CA LEU A 67 -7.55 2.95 9.81
C LEU A 67 -8.94 2.54 9.32
N LEU A 68 -9.02 1.49 8.50
CA LEU A 68 -10.28 0.93 8.02
C LEU A 68 -11.16 0.43 9.16
N LEU A 69 -10.58 -0.31 10.11
CA LEU A 69 -11.30 -0.80 11.30
C LEU A 69 -11.77 0.34 12.21
N PHE A 70 -10.99 1.39 12.39
CA PHE A 70 -11.43 2.56 13.13
C PHE A 70 -12.53 3.34 12.43
N PHE A 71 -12.49 3.46 11.11
CA PHE A 71 -13.58 4.04 10.36
C PHE A 71 -14.90 3.26 10.58
N GLU A 72 -14.82 1.93 10.53
CA GLU A 72 -15.97 1.05 10.78
C GLU A 72 -16.48 1.19 12.22
N LEU A 73 -15.56 1.23 13.19
CA LEU A 73 -15.88 1.38 14.62
C LEU A 73 -16.60 2.71 14.91
N GLU A 74 -16.08 3.82 14.37
CA GLU A 74 -16.67 5.15 14.52
C GLU A 74 -18.05 5.25 13.86
N THR A 75 -18.21 4.64 12.69
CA THR A 75 -19.44 4.78 11.89
C THR A 75 -20.58 3.93 12.42
N TYR A 76 -20.30 2.72 12.94
CA TYR A 76 -21.37 1.77 13.26
C TYR A 76 -21.48 1.35 14.73
N LEU A 77 -20.41 1.47 15.51
CA LEU A 77 -20.36 0.88 16.84
C LEU A 77 -20.28 1.91 17.98
N LEU A 78 -19.72 3.10 17.74
CA LEU A 78 -19.52 4.09 18.79
C LEU A 78 -20.58 5.20 18.75
N SER A 79 -21.07 5.58 19.94
CA SER A 79 -21.93 6.74 20.09
C SER A 79 -21.11 8.04 20.11
N ASP A 80 -21.73 9.16 19.70
CA ASP A 80 -21.11 10.49 19.73
C ASP A 80 -20.59 10.89 21.13
N GLN A 81 -21.24 10.42 22.19
CA GLN A 81 -20.81 10.64 23.55
C GLN A 81 -19.47 9.95 23.86
N THR A 82 -19.28 8.72 23.38
CA THR A 82 -18.04 7.94 23.54
C THR A 82 -16.89 8.59 22.75
N LEU A 83 -17.17 9.11 21.56
CA LEU A 83 -16.20 9.79 20.71
C LEU A 83 -15.71 11.13 21.28
N ARG A 84 -16.51 11.80 22.14
CA ARG A 84 -16.09 13.02 22.85
C ARG A 84 -15.19 12.75 24.06
N GLY A 85 -15.11 11.51 24.53
CA GLY A 85 -14.36 11.09 25.72
C GLY A 85 -12.90 10.70 25.47
N ALA A 86 -12.36 9.91 26.40
CA ALA A 86 -11.02 9.35 26.33
C ALA A 86 -10.84 8.43 25.11
N THR A 87 -11.85 7.63 24.81
CA THR A 87 -11.86 6.72 23.63
C THR A 87 -11.63 7.49 22.33
N GLY A 88 -12.33 8.60 22.11
CA GLY A 88 -12.14 9.41 20.90
C GLY A 88 -10.76 10.07 20.83
N ARG A 89 -10.10 10.35 21.98
CA ARG A 89 -8.69 10.80 21.99
C ARG A 89 -7.73 9.69 21.55
N VAL A 90 -7.92 8.48 22.09
CA VAL A 90 -7.11 7.31 21.70
C VAL A 90 -7.23 7.06 20.20
N ILE A 91 -8.45 7.01 19.66
CA ILE A 91 -8.69 6.80 18.23
C ILE A 91 -7.97 7.87 17.39
N ARG A 92 -8.10 9.17 17.73
CA ARG A 92 -7.41 10.24 16.99
C ARG A 92 -5.90 10.12 17.03
N VAL A 93 -5.32 9.77 18.18
CA VAL A 93 -3.85 9.57 18.31
C VAL A 93 -3.42 8.37 17.47
N THR A 94 -4.12 7.25 17.55
CA THR A 94 -3.76 6.05 16.75
C THR A 94 -3.91 6.31 15.26
N ARG A 95 -4.97 7.02 14.81
CA ARG A 95 -5.11 7.44 13.40
C ARG A 95 -3.94 8.32 12.96
N ALA A 96 -3.51 9.26 13.79
CA ALA A 96 -2.36 10.11 13.46
C ALA A 96 -1.06 9.30 13.36
N ILE A 97 -0.87 8.30 14.23
CA ILE A 97 0.27 7.38 14.16
C ILE A 97 0.20 6.56 12.86
N CYS A 98 -0.95 5.95 12.55
CA CYS A 98 -1.11 5.18 11.29
C CYS A 98 -0.83 6.05 10.06
N LEU A 99 -1.36 7.27 9.99
CA LEU A 99 -1.10 8.17 8.86
C LEU A 99 0.38 8.54 8.75
N ALA A 100 1.06 8.80 9.88
CA ALA A 100 2.50 9.03 9.87
C ALA A 100 3.27 7.80 9.38
N THR A 101 2.88 6.61 9.82
CA THR A 101 3.47 5.32 9.38
C THR A 101 3.31 5.13 7.86
N ILE A 102 2.11 5.36 7.32
CA ILE A 102 1.82 5.28 5.89
C ILE A 102 2.68 6.28 5.08
N CYS A 103 2.84 7.51 5.57
CA CYS A 103 3.71 8.48 4.90
C CYS A 103 5.19 8.06 4.93
N ILE A 104 5.64 7.43 6.02
CA ILE A 104 7.01 6.89 6.14
C ILE A 104 7.18 5.72 5.17
N ALA A 105 6.21 4.80 5.06
CA ALA A 105 6.23 3.69 4.11
C ALA A 105 6.27 4.21 2.67
N CYS A 106 5.42 5.17 2.31
CA CYS A 106 5.44 5.80 0.98
C CYS A 106 6.80 6.42 0.65
N TRP A 107 7.47 7.05 1.64
CA TRP A 107 8.85 7.52 1.48
C TRP A 107 9.82 6.35 1.28
N GLY A 108 9.62 5.22 1.95
CA GLY A 108 10.39 4.00 1.77
C GLY A 108 10.34 3.49 0.33
N TYR A 109 9.14 3.34 -0.23
CA TYR A 109 8.95 2.95 -1.64
C TYR A 109 9.60 3.92 -2.63
N PHE A 110 9.52 5.23 -2.36
CA PHE A 110 10.25 6.22 -3.16
C PHE A 110 11.76 6.04 -3.07
N ALA A 111 12.31 5.83 -1.87
CA ALA A 111 13.74 5.65 -1.65
C ALA A 111 14.24 4.37 -2.33
N GLU A 112 13.45 3.30 -2.32
CA GLU A 112 13.75 2.06 -3.03
C GLU A 112 13.81 2.27 -4.55
N PHE A 113 12.75 2.84 -5.12
CA PHE A 113 12.72 3.20 -6.54
C PHE A 113 13.93 4.04 -6.94
N TYR A 114 14.23 5.10 -6.16
CA TYR A 114 15.35 5.99 -6.44
C TYR A 114 16.72 5.29 -6.34
N GLY A 115 16.87 4.41 -5.35
CA GLY A 115 18.10 3.66 -5.17
C GLY A 115 18.33 2.64 -6.29
N LEU A 116 17.29 1.95 -6.78
CA LEU A 116 17.40 1.08 -7.95
C LEU A 116 17.88 1.83 -9.20
N LEU A 117 17.43 3.07 -9.40
CA LEU A 117 17.91 3.93 -10.49
C LEU A 117 19.40 4.30 -10.36
N ALA A 118 19.94 4.31 -9.14
CA ALA A 118 21.34 4.60 -8.85
C ALA A 118 22.26 3.37 -8.90
N SER A 119 21.74 2.20 -9.30
CA SER A 119 22.51 0.95 -9.40
C SER A 119 23.57 1.04 -10.49
N GLU A 120 24.75 0.49 -10.23
CA GLU A 120 25.92 0.64 -11.09
C GLU A 120 26.36 -0.72 -11.73
N PRO A 121 26.84 -0.73 -12.97
CA PRO A 121 27.37 -1.93 -13.60
C PRO A 121 28.55 -2.48 -12.80
N LEU A 122 28.60 -3.80 -12.61
CA LEU A 122 29.77 -4.47 -12.03
C LEU A 122 30.91 -4.44 -13.05
N ASP A 123 32.06 -3.83 -12.65
CA ASP A 123 33.26 -3.88 -13.46
C ASP A 123 33.77 -5.34 -13.51
N PRO A 124 34.01 -5.92 -14.72
CA PRO A 124 34.57 -7.26 -14.85
C PRO A 124 35.88 -7.49 -14.08
N MET A 125 36.68 -6.44 -13.84
CA MET A 125 37.88 -6.52 -13.02
C MET A 125 37.59 -6.64 -11.54
N GLN A 126 36.41 -6.23 -11.08
CA GLN A 126 35.95 -6.33 -9.68
C GLN A 126 35.24 -7.64 -9.39
N CYS A 127 35.07 -8.50 -10.38
CA CYS A 127 34.39 -9.78 -10.19
C CYS A 127 35.06 -10.69 -9.13
N GLY A 128 36.32 -10.48 -8.84
CA GLY A 128 37.05 -11.19 -7.79
C GLY A 128 36.64 -10.84 -6.35
N ILE A 129 35.84 -9.79 -6.13
CA ILE A 129 35.28 -9.45 -4.81
C ILE A 129 33.95 -10.15 -4.53
N VAL A 130 33.36 -10.77 -5.55
CA VAL A 130 32.07 -11.46 -5.43
C VAL A 130 32.34 -12.87 -4.92
N ASP A 131 31.81 -13.18 -3.75
CA ASP A 131 31.98 -14.45 -3.04
C ASP A 131 30.60 -15.09 -2.72
N ASP A 132 30.59 -16.19 -2.01
CA ASP A 132 29.40 -16.94 -1.61
C ASP A 132 28.46 -16.16 -0.68
N SER A 133 28.87 -14.98 -0.21
CA SER A 133 28.02 -14.11 0.63
C SER A 133 27.14 -13.18 -0.20
N TRP A 134 27.28 -13.18 -1.53
CA TRP A 134 26.46 -12.36 -2.42
C TRP A 134 25.18 -13.09 -2.79
N SER A 135 24.14 -12.30 -3.03
CA SER A 135 22.84 -12.77 -3.50
C SER A 135 22.55 -12.26 -4.90
N LEU A 136 21.70 -12.99 -5.60
CA LEU A 136 21.18 -12.61 -6.91
C LEU A 136 19.72 -12.17 -6.75
N LEU A 137 19.39 -11.02 -7.30
CA LEU A 137 18.00 -10.60 -7.44
C LEU A 137 17.30 -11.52 -8.43
N LYS A 138 16.14 -12.05 -8.03
CA LYS A 138 15.28 -12.88 -8.89
C LYS A 138 13.98 -12.18 -9.25
N ASP A 139 13.47 -11.40 -8.34
CA ASP A 139 12.31 -10.55 -8.42
C ASP A 139 12.49 -9.40 -7.42
N LEU A 140 11.64 -8.36 -7.37
CA LEU A 140 11.88 -7.19 -6.54
C LEU A 140 12.26 -7.54 -5.09
N ASP A 141 11.51 -8.43 -4.46
CA ASP A 141 11.72 -8.83 -3.06
C ASP A 141 12.20 -10.28 -2.90
N LYS A 142 12.65 -10.91 -3.99
CA LYS A 142 13.08 -12.31 -3.99
C LYS A 142 14.55 -12.43 -4.35
N PHE A 143 15.31 -13.06 -3.48
CA PHE A 143 16.75 -13.21 -3.58
C PHE A 143 17.16 -14.68 -3.52
N GLU A 144 18.18 -15.03 -4.30
CA GLU A 144 18.79 -16.37 -4.29
C GLU A 144 20.29 -16.24 -3.99
N PRO A 145 20.90 -17.22 -3.28
CA PRO A 145 22.36 -17.26 -3.11
C PRO A 145 23.08 -17.27 -4.46
N LEU A 146 24.09 -16.43 -4.61
CA LEU A 146 24.88 -16.40 -5.83
C LEU A 146 25.78 -17.65 -5.86
N THR A 147 25.76 -18.36 -7.01
CA THR A 147 26.73 -19.43 -7.29
C THR A 147 27.98 -18.82 -7.94
N ILE A 148 29.17 -19.19 -7.46
CA ILE A 148 30.47 -18.59 -7.86
C ILE A 148 30.68 -18.56 -9.39
N ASN A 149 30.10 -19.51 -10.11
CA ASN A 149 30.24 -19.61 -11.58
C ASN A 149 29.44 -18.50 -12.33
N ALA A 150 28.54 -17.78 -11.67
CA ALA A 150 27.72 -16.74 -12.31
C ALA A 150 28.51 -15.47 -12.66
N CYS A 151 29.63 -15.20 -11.98
CA CYS A 151 30.41 -13.97 -12.17
C CYS A 151 31.25 -13.93 -13.45
N GLY A 152 31.50 -15.04 -14.09
CA GLY A 152 32.30 -15.13 -15.36
C GLY A 152 31.47 -14.95 -16.62
N GLU A 153 30.13 -15.02 -16.53
CA GLU A 153 29.25 -15.06 -17.69
C GLU A 153 28.13 -14.02 -17.53
N GLY A 154 28.22 -12.87 -18.18
CA GLY A 154 27.12 -11.89 -18.26
C GLY A 154 27.48 -10.48 -17.81
N ASN A 155 26.57 -9.57 -18.10
CA ASN A 155 26.61 -8.19 -17.60
C ASN A 155 25.83 -8.12 -16.30
N TRP A 156 26.50 -7.85 -15.21
CA TRP A 156 25.89 -7.74 -13.89
C TRP A 156 25.83 -6.29 -13.43
N VAL A 157 24.84 -5.98 -12.62
CA VAL A 157 24.65 -4.69 -11.99
C VAL A 157 24.63 -4.88 -10.46
N ILE A 158 25.34 -4.04 -9.73
CA ILE A 158 25.32 -3.99 -8.27
C ILE A 158 24.15 -3.11 -7.85
N LEU A 159 23.25 -3.64 -7.03
CA LEU A 159 22.11 -2.88 -6.53
C LEU A 159 22.53 -1.94 -5.40
N SER A 160 22.19 -0.65 -5.55
CA SER A 160 22.56 0.37 -4.55
C SER A 160 21.75 0.28 -3.25
N ASN A 161 20.57 -0.33 -3.29
CA ASN A 161 19.68 -0.45 -2.12
C ASN A 161 20.06 -1.59 -1.18
N TYR A 162 20.85 -2.54 -1.67
CA TYR A 162 21.13 -3.78 -0.96
C TYR A 162 22.63 -3.98 -0.83
N ASP A 163 23.06 -4.55 0.28
CA ASP A 163 24.46 -4.97 0.43
C ASP A 163 24.67 -6.29 -0.29
N ARG A 164 25.64 -6.33 -1.20
CA ARG A 164 26.09 -7.56 -1.91
C ARG A 164 24.97 -8.25 -2.72
N VAL A 165 24.20 -7.48 -3.46
CA VAL A 165 23.19 -8.03 -4.38
C VAL A 165 23.53 -7.65 -5.81
N LEU A 166 23.50 -8.66 -6.68
CA LEU A 166 23.64 -8.52 -8.14
C LEU A 166 22.29 -8.73 -8.83
N ALA A 167 22.11 -8.05 -9.95
CA ALA A 167 20.99 -8.27 -10.85
C ALA A 167 21.46 -8.32 -12.31
N SER A 168 20.74 -9.03 -13.18
CA SER A 168 20.88 -8.80 -14.62
C SER A 168 20.24 -7.45 -15.00
N PRO A 169 20.65 -6.81 -16.10
CA PRO A 169 20.05 -5.56 -16.57
C PRO A 169 18.53 -5.68 -16.78
N GLU A 170 18.06 -6.83 -17.24
CA GLU A 170 16.63 -7.09 -17.48
C GLU A 170 15.86 -7.17 -16.16
N LEU A 171 16.39 -7.89 -15.17
CA LEU A 171 15.77 -7.98 -13.83
C LEU A 171 15.80 -6.63 -13.11
N LEU A 172 16.90 -5.87 -13.22
CA LEU A 172 16.94 -4.50 -12.69
C LEU A 172 15.86 -3.62 -13.32
N GLN A 173 15.66 -3.72 -14.64
CA GLN A 173 14.62 -2.92 -15.30
C GLN A 173 13.21 -3.31 -14.83
N SER A 174 12.92 -4.60 -14.64
CA SER A 174 11.65 -5.06 -14.07
C SER A 174 11.48 -4.56 -12.63
N ALA A 175 12.51 -4.70 -11.79
CA ALA A 175 12.49 -4.21 -10.41
C ALA A 175 12.26 -2.70 -10.33
N ILE A 176 12.86 -1.90 -11.23
CA ILE A 176 12.61 -0.44 -11.30
C ILE A 176 11.13 -0.14 -11.59
N TRP A 177 10.51 -0.87 -12.52
CA TRP A 177 9.09 -0.66 -12.84
C TRP A 177 8.17 -1.13 -11.72
N LEU A 178 8.48 -2.24 -11.05
CA LEU A 178 7.74 -2.70 -9.86
C LEU A 178 7.84 -1.66 -8.74
N ALA A 179 9.03 -1.25 -8.33
CA ALA A 179 9.23 -0.24 -7.29
C ALA A 179 8.58 1.12 -7.63
N ALA A 180 8.58 1.51 -8.93
CA ALA A 180 7.86 2.69 -9.37
C ALA A 180 6.35 2.53 -9.20
N THR A 181 5.81 1.35 -9.48
CA THR A 181 4.39 1.04 -9.33
C THR A 181 3.98 1.07 -7.86
N ASP A 182 4.80 0.51 -6.95
CA ASP A 182 4.57 0.52 -5.51
C ASP A 182 4.53 1.94 -4.96
N PHE A 183 5.50 2.78 -5.34
CA PHE A 183 5.50 4.20 -4.96
C PHE A 183 4.29 4.95 -5.51
N ILE A 184 3.94 4.78 -6.79
CA ILE A 184 2.79 5.44 -7.42
C ILE A 184 1.49 4.99 -6.74
N ASN A 185 1.34 3.70 -6.46
CA ASN A 185 0.19 3.14 -5.76
C ASN A 185 0.06 3.73 -4.34
N ALA A 186 1.12 3.71 -3.54
CA ALA A 186 1.12 4.26 -2.18
C ALA A 186 0.78 5.77 -2.18
N ALA A 187 1.39 6.54 -3.07
CA ALA A 187 1.10 7.97 -3.22
C ALA A 187 -0.35 8.21 -3.66
N ALA A 188 -0.89 7.40 -4.59
CA ALA A 188 -2.27 7.52 -5.05
C ALA A 188 -3.28 7.23 -3.92
N TRP A 189 -3.03 6.23 -3.06
CA TRP A 189 -3.87 5.96 -1.89
C TRP A 189 -3.89 7.12 -0.90
N ILE A 190 -2.74 7.72 -0.59
CA ILE A 190 -2.66 8.92 0.26
C ILE A 190 -3.47 10.06 -0.36
N LEU A 191 -3.35 10.28 -1.67
CA LEU A 191 -4.11 11.32 -2.38
C LEU A 191 -5.61 11.04 -2.38
N VAL A 192 -6.07 9.78 -2.51
CA VAL A 192 -7.49 9.41 -2.37
C VAL A 192 -8.02 9.84 -1.01
N VAL A 193 -7.31 9.51 0.07
CA VAL A 193 -7.74 9.90 1.43
C VAL A 193 -7.78 11.41 1.61
N LEU A 194 -6.79 12.14 1.09
CA LEU A 194 -6.77 13.61 1.13
C LEU A 194 -7.93 14.21 0.34
N VAL A 195 -8.25 13.68 -0.84
CA VAL A 195 -9.37 14.15 -1.67
C VAL A 195 -10.71 13.88 -0.98
N LEU A 196 -10.88 12.71 -0.35
CA LEU A 196 -12.08 12.41 0.44
C LEU A 196 -12.24 13.38 1.63
N GLU A 197 -11.15 13.69 2.34
CA GLU A 197 -11.18 14.67 3.44
C GLU A 197 -11.58 16.07 2.94
N VAL A 198 -11.01 16.52 1.82
CA VAL A 198 -11.37 17.80 1.18
C VAL A 198 -12.82 17.80 0.75
N GLU A 199 -13.32 16.72 0.18
CA GLU A 199 -14.71 16.59 -0.24
C GLU A 199 -15.68 16.70 0.94
N VAL A 200 -15.41 15.99 2.04
CA VAL A 200 -16.23 16.09 3.27
C VAL A 200 -16.23 17.52 3.81
N ARG A 201 -15.09 18.18 3.89
CA ARG A 201 -14.99 19.58 4.33
C ARG A 201 -15.71 20.55 3.39
N ALA A 202 -15.61 20.35 2.07
CA ALA A 202 -16.29 21.17 1.08
C ALA A 202 -17.81 21.05 1.20
N VAL A 203 -18.35 19.85 1.45
CA VAL A 203 -19.79 19.63 1.70
C VAL A 203 -20.24 20.34 2.98
N LEU A 204 -19.46 20.27 4.05
CA LEU A 204 -19.76 20.98 5.29
C LEU A 204 -19.72 22.51 5.11
N ALA A 205 -18.78 23.02 4.34
CA ALA A 205 -18.66 24.45 4.01
C ALA A 205 -19.79 24.95 3.10
N SER A 206 -20.22 24.17 2.12
CA SER A 206 -21.33 24.55 1.23
C SER A 206 -22.67 24.68 1.95
N ARG A 207 -22.89 23.92 3.03
CA ARG A 207 -24.03 24.11 3.95
C ARG A 207 -24.02 25.48 4.65
N SER A 208 -22.86 26.14 4.75
CA SER A 208 -22.71 27.51 5.28
C SER A 208 -22.67 28.59 4.19
N GLY A 209 -23.04 28.28 2.93
CA GLY A 209 -23.14 29.24 1.80
C GLY A 209 -21.92 29.31 0.90
N GLY A 210 -20.96 28.38 1.00
CA GLY A 210 -19.81 28.28 0.11
C GLY A 210 -20.16 27.56 -1.20
N THR A 211 -19.46 27.89 -2.30
CA THR A 211 -19.52 27.15 -3.56
C THR A 211 -18.45 26.07 -3.57
N SER A 212 -18.79 24.79 -3.84
CA SER A 212 -17.82 23.73 -4.06
C SER A 212 -17.79 23.32 -5.53
N ASP A 213 -16.60 23.21 -6.11
CA ASP A 213 -16.41 22.66 -7.46
C ASP A 213 -16.40 21.11 -7.40
N GLY A 214 -17.60 20.54 -7.28
CA GLY A 214 -17.77 19.07 -7.18
C GLY A 214 -17.28 18.32 -8.43
N GLY A 215 -17.25 18.96 -9.60
CA GLY A 215 -16.80 18.34 -10.85
C GLY A 215 -15.29 18.05 -10.86
N ALA A 216 -14.47 19.00 -10.39
CA ALA A 216 -13.01 18.80 -10.31
C ALA A 216 -12.63 17.71 -9.32
N ILE A 217 -13.26 17.67 -8.14
CA ILE A 217 -13.04 16.64 -7.13
C ILE A 217 -13.40 15.25 -7.68
N PHE A 218 -14.55 15.14 -8.35
CA PHE A 218 -14.97 13.88 -8.98
C PHE A 218 -13.97 13.39 -10.05
N SER A 219 -13.52 14.29 -10.95
CA SER A 219 -12.56 13.95 -11.99
C SER A 219 -11.22 13.51 -11.41
N LEU A 220 -10.75 14.17 -10.34
CA LEU A 220 -9.52 13.80 -9.66
C LEU A 220 -9.64 12.41 -9.01
N LYS A 221 -10.75 12.11 -8.33
CA LYS A 221 -10.98 10.77 -7.76
C LYS A 221 -10.98 9.69 -8.84
N LEU A 222 -11.67 9.94 -9.96
CA LEU A 222 -11.72 8.99 -11.06
C LEU A 222 -10.31 8.69 -11.62
N LEU A 223 -9.48 9.72 -11.77
CA LEU A 223 -8.09 9.57 -12.19
C LEU A 223 -7.28 8.74 -11.19
N LEU A 224 -7.39 9.01 -9.88
CA LEU A 224 -6.69 8.27 -8.85
C LEU A 224 -7.10 6.79 -8.82
N TYR A 225 -8.40 6.49 -8.87
CA TYR A 225 -8.87 5.11 -8.95
C TYR A 225 -8.45 4.40 -10.23
N PHE A 226 -8.34 5.13 -11.35
CA PHE A 226 -7.79 4.57 -12.58
C PHE A 226 -6.30 4.22 -12.41
N ILE A 227 -5.50 5.07 -11.76
CA ILE A 227 -4.08 4.80 -11.47
C ILE A 227 -3.95 3.55 -10.58
N LEU A 228 -4.73 3.46 -9.50
CA LEU A 228 -4.75 2.30 -8.60
C LEU A 228 -5.14 1.01 -9.32
N PHE A 229 -6.16 1.07 -10.18
CA PHE A 229 -6.57 -0.07 -10.99
C PHE A 229 -5.48 -0.48 -12.00
N ALA A 230 -4.81 0.49 -12.63
CA ALA A 230 -3.70 0.23 -13.56
C ALA A 230 -2.52 -0.43 -12.84
N ALA A 231 -2.19 -0.01 -11.61
CA ALA A 231 -1.17 -0.64 -10.78
C ALA A 231 -1.53 -2.10 -10.46
N ALA A 232 -2.77 -2.36 -10.04
CA ALA A 232 -3.24 -3.73 -9.80
C ALA A 232 -3.10 -4.61 -11.04
N VAL A 233 -3.51 -4.12 -12.22
CA VAL A 233 -3.38 -4.85 -13.49
C VAL A 233 -1.90 -5.11 -13.83
N TYR A 234 -1.02 -4.14 -13.57
CA TYR A 234 0.41 -4.28 -13.82
C TYR A 234 1.01 -5.41 -12.98
N TRP A 235 0.79 -5.46 -11.67
CA TRP A 235 1.23 -6.56 -10.79
C TRP A 235 0.69 -7.92 -11.25
N GLY A 236 -0.58 -7.97 -11.69
CA GLY A 236 -1.16 -9.20 -12.23
C GLY A 236 -0.43 -9.70 -13.48
N PHE A 237 0.09 -8.83 -14.35
CA PHE A 237 0.86 -9.21 -15.53
C PHE A 237 2.32 -9.57 -15.22
N GLU A 238 2.95 -8.91 -14.23
CA GLU A 238 4.31 -9.25 -13.77
C GLU A 238 4.34 -10.58 -12.98
N GLY A 239 3.19 -11.08 -12.55
CA GLY A 239 3.09 -12.34 -11.80
C GLY A 239 3.13 -12.13 -10.29
N ASP A 240 3.08 -10.91 -9.82
CA ASP A 240 2.98 -10.56 -8.41
C ASP A 240 1.53 -10.67 -7.94
N PHE A 241 1.15 -11.91 -7.67
CA PHE A 241 -0.25 -12.23 -7.36
C PHE A 241 -0.69 -11.67 -6.01
N LEU A 242 0.19 -11.57 -5.02
CA LEU A 242 -0.18 -11.09 -3.69
C LEU A 242 -0.55 -9.60 -3.74
N ASP A 243 0.27 -8.76 -4.39
CA ASP A 243 0.02 -7.34 -4.56
C ASP A 243 -1.20 -7.07 -5.44
N PHE A 244 -1.36 -7.81 -6.54
CA PHE A 244 -2.57 -7.77 -7.36
C PHE A 244 -3.83 -8.06 -6.51
N TRP A 245 -3.81 -9.14 -5.73
CA TRP A 245 -4.93 -9.55 -4.90
C TRP A 245 -5.23 -8.52 -3.81
N ASP A 246 -4.20 -8.03 -3.14
CA ASP A 246 -4.32 -6.99 -2.11
C ASP A 246 -4.93 -5.71 -2.68
N ALA A 247 -4.43 -5.23 -3.80
CA ALA A 247 -4.95 -4.04 -4.47
C ALA A 247 -6.44 -4.17 -4.85
N ILE A 248 -6.88 -5.32 -5.35
CA ILE A 248 -8.30 -5.56 -5.66
C ILE A 248 -9.16 -5.53 -4.40
N LEU A 249 -8.69 -6.12 -3.30
CA LEU A 249 -9.40 -6.09 -2.01
C LEU A 249 -9.53 -4.66 -1.48
N TRP A 250 -8.45 -3.85 -1.58
CA TRP A 250 -8.48 -2.45 -1.16
C TRP A 250 -9.40 -1.60 -2.03
N LEU A 251 -9.36 -1.75 -3.35
CA LEU A 251 -10.30 -1.06 -4.26
C LEU A 251 -11.75 -1.38 -3.90
N PHE A 252 -12.04 -2.64 -3.57
CA PHE A 252 -13.38 -3.04 -3.13
C PHE A 252 -13.73 -2.44 -1.76
N ALA A 253 -12.82 -2.46 -0.79
CA ALA A 253 -13.04 -1.90 0.54
C ALA A 253 -13.35 -0.39 0.47
N PHE A 254 -12.58 0.36 -0.31
CA PHE A 254 -12.83 1.80 -0.51
C PHE A 254 -14.11 2.10 -1.28
N PHE A 255 -14.48 1.28 -2.28
CA PHE A 255 -15.78 1.39 -2.93
C PHE A 255 -16.94 1.23 -1.92
N VAL A 256 -16.81 0.29 -0.97
CA VAL A 256 -17.78 0.11 0.12
C VAL A 256 -17.85 1.35 1.02
N ILE A 257 -16.70 1.93 1.39
CA ILE A 257 -16.62 3.14 2.20
C ILE A 257 -17.31 4.31 1.50
N GLU A 258 -16.98 4.56 0.24
CA GLU A 258 -17.60 5.66 -0.52
C GLU A 258 -19.12 5.52 -0.62
N ARG A 259 -19.60 4.33 -0.87
CA ARG A 259 -21.03 4.06 -0.91
C ARG A 259 -21.72 4.37 0.43
N ASN A 260 -21.09 4.03 1.55
CA ASN A 260 -21.63 4.35 2.87
C ASN A 260 -21.68 5.85 3.11
N VAL A 261 -20.68 6.60 2.66
CA VAL A 261 -20.65 8.07 2.75
C VAL A 261 -21.77 8.70 1.91
N VAL A 262 -22.03 8.18 0.70
CA VAL A 262 -23.14 8.66 -0.16
C VAL A 262 -24.48 8.40 0.49
N SER A 263 -24.73 7.20 1.02
CA SER A 263 -25.97 6.87 1.72
C SER A 263 -26.22 7.75 2.94
N TRP A 264 -25.16 8.04 3.70
CA TRP A 264 -25.24 8.95 4.86
C TRP A 264 -25.61 10.39 4.44
N ARG A 265 -25.12 10.87 3.29
CA ARG A 265 -25.49 12.17 2.73
C ARG A 265 -26.97 12.24 2.39
N GLU A 266 -27.48 11.23 1.66
CA GLU A 266 -28.88 11.15 1.25
C GLU A 266 -29.82 11.14 2.47
N GLU A 267 -29.49 10.37 3.52
CA GLU A 267 -30.26 10.34 4.76
C GLU A 267 -30.26 11.70 5.48
N THR A 268 -29.12 12.40 5.51
CA THR A 268 -29.01 13.70 6.17
C THR A 268 -29.75 14.82 5.41
N ASP A 269 -29.78 14.75 4.08
CA ASP A 269 -30.50 15.72 3.25
C ASP A 269 -32.02 15.53 3.36
N LEU A 270 -32.51 14.29 3.51
CA LEU A 270 -33.92 13.97 3.76
C LEU A 270 -34.41 14.45 5.15
N VAL A 271 -33.54 14.54 6.14
CA VAL A 271 -33.89 15.01 7.48
C VAL A 271 -33.85 16.54 7.57
N ALA A 272 -33.12 17.23 6.69
CA ALA A 272 -32.96 18.69 6.66
C ALA A 272 -33.99 19.42 5.78
N GLY A 273 -34.76 18.71 4.93
CA GLY A 273 -35.87 19.22 4.10
C GLY A 273 -37.24 18.90 4.66
#